data_6db9c489a83ce3cbc32008e0d01bed50
#
_entry.id   6db9c489a83ce3cbc32008e0d01bed50
#
_cell.length_a   1.000
_cell.length_b   1.000
_cell.length_c   1.000
_cell.angle_alpha   90.00
_cell.angle_beta   90.00
_cell.angle_gamma   90.00
#
_symmetry.space_group_name_H-M   'P 1'
#
loop_
_entity.id
_entity.type
_entity.pdbx_description
1 polymer ?
#
loop_
_entity_poly.entity_id
_entity_poly.type
_entity_poly.pdbx_seq_one_letter_code
_entity_poly.pdbx_strand_id
1 'polypeptide(L)'
;MSDPDGDKAVALAHRLLDLARAGSTEDLTAYVDAGVSVNLTDLAGNTLVMLAAYHGHPSTVAALVARGADIDRANDRGQTPLAGAVFKAEAEVVRVLVAAGADASAGSPSALATAQFFNKLDLLR
;
A
#
# COMPACT_ATOMS: atom_id res chain seq x y z
N MET A 1 21.01 13.96 -22.11
CA MET A 1 21.66 14.62 -20.97
C MET A 1 20.87 14.30 -19.71
N SER A 2 21.52 13.72 -18.72
CA SER A 2 20.83 13.36 -17.48
C SER A 2 20.58 14.60 -16.62
N ASP A 3 19.41 14.68 -16.00
CA ASP A 3 19.08 15.69 -15.00
C ASP A 3 19.50 15.15 -13.62
N PRO A 4 20.55 15.68 -12.97
CA PRO A 4 21.01 15.15 -11.69
C PRO A 4 19.94 15.22 -10.60
N ASP A 5 19.07 16.23 -10.60
CA ASP A 5 17.99 16.35 -9.64
C ASP A 5 16.87 15.35 -9.93
N GLY A 6 16.56 15.14 -11.21
CA GLY A 6 15.61 14.11 -11.62
C GLY A 6 16.11 12.71 -11.29
N ASP A 7 17.40 12.42 -11.53
CA ASP A 7 18.01 11.14 -11.19
C ASP A 7 17.96 10.88 -9.68
N LYS A 8 18.23 11.91 -8.87
CA LYS A 8 18.13 11.80 -7.41
C LYS A 8 16.70 11.55 -6.94
N ALA A 9 15.72 12.22 -7.56
CA ALA A 9 14.31 12.02 -7.24
C ALA A 9 13.87 10.60 -7.57
N VAL A 10 14.28 10.05 -8.72
CA VAL A 10 13.99 8.68 -9.12
C VAL A 10 14.62 7.68 -8.15
N ALA A 11 15.89 7.89 -7.77
CA ALA A 11 16.58 7.03 -6.82
C ALA A 11 15.90 7.06 -5.45
N LEU A 12 15.44 8.22 -5.00
CA LEU A 12 14.72 8.37 -3.73
C LEU A 12 13.38 7.63 -3.79
N ALA A 13 12.63 7.77 -4.88
CA ALA A 13 11.36 7.08 -5.05
C ALA A 13 11.56 5.55 -4.98
N HIS A 14 12.57 5.02 -5.70
CA HIS A 14 12.89 3.59 -5.65
C HIS A 14 13.22 3.13 -4.23
N ARG A 15 13.97 3.94 -3.49
CA ARG A 15 14.31 3.61 -2.10
C ARG A 15 13.06 3.52 -1.23
N LEU A 16 12.14 4.48 -1.33
CA LEU A 16 10.91 4.44 -0.54
C LEU A 16 10.05 3.23 -0.89
N LEU A 17 9.95 2.91 -2.18
CA LEU A 17 9.20 1.75 -2.64
C LEU A 17 9.81 0.45 -2.08
N ASP A 18 11.14 0.34 -2.08
CA ASP A 18 11.83 -0.82 -1.51
C ASP A 18 11.63 -0.91 0.01
N LEU A 19 11.66 0.23 0.72
CA LEU A 19 11.41 0.26 2.16
C LEU A 19 9.99 -0.20 2.49
N ALA A 20 9.01 0.16 1.67
CA ALA A 20 7.63 -0.28 1.83
C ALA A 20 7.51 -1.80 1.64
N ARG A 21 8.15 -2.35 0.60
CA ARG A 21 8.16 -3.80 0.34
C ARG A 21 8.81 -4.57 1.48
N ALA A 22 9.86 -4.01 2.06
CA ALA A 22 10.61 -4.64 3.15
C ALA A 22 9.97 -4.45 4.52
N GLY A 23 9.00 -3.55 4.66
CA GLY A 23 8.40 -3.25 5.95
C GLY A 23 9.32 -2.46 6.88
N SER A 24 10.24 -1.67 6.32
CA SER A 24 11.20 -0.85 7.06
C SER A 24 10.51 0.45 7.51
N THR A 25 9.64 0.33 8.51
CA THR A 25 8.70 1.39 8.91
C THR A 25 9.41 2.67 9.33
N GLU A 26 10.42 2.58 10.20
CA GLU A 26 11.12 3.77 10.73
C GLU A 26 11.81 4.55 9.62
N ASP A 27 12.55 3.86 8.76
CA ASP A 27 13.26 4.50 7.66
C ASP A 27 12.28 5.14 6.68
N LEU A 28 11.21 4.43 6.33
CA LEU A 28 10.19 4.91 5.40
C LEU A 28 9.48 6.16 5.94
N THR A 29 9.04 6.12 7.20
CA THR A 29 8.32 7.24 7.79
C THR A 29 9.19 8.47 8.00
N ALA A 30 10.50 8.28 8.21
CA ALA A 30 11.44 9.40 8.29
C ALA A 30 11.43 10.23 6.99
N TYR A 31 11.40 9.57 5.83
CA TYR A 31 11.30 10.26 4.54
C TYR A 31 9.96 10.96 4.36
N VAL A 32 8.86 10.31 4.72
CA VAL A 32 7.52 10.91 4.63
C VAL A 32 7.42 12.12 5.55
N ASP A 33 7.90 12.01 6.78
CA ASP A 33 7.89 13.11 7.75
C ASP A 33 8.78 14.27 7.30
N ALA A 34 9.80 14.00 6.49
CA ALA A 34 10.66 15.02 5.90
C ALA A 34 10.05 15.69 4.66
N GLY A 35 8.85 15.28 4.24
CA GLY A 35 8.12 15.95 3.16
C GLY A 35 7.96 15.16 1.88
N VAL A 36 8.43 13.92 1.81
CA VAL A 36 8.21 13.07 0.63
C VAL A 36 6.74 12.62 0.60
N SER A 37 6.12 12.63 -0.58
CA SER A 37 4.71 12.27 -0.72
C SER A 37 4.45 10.84 -0.25
N VAL A 38 3.49 10.68 0.68
CA VAL A 38 3.05 9.37 1.16
C VAL A 38 2.35 8.57 0.06
N ASN A 39 1.86 9.24 -0.99
CA ASN A 39 1.09 8.63 -2.08
C ASN A 39 1.91 8.43 -3.36
N LEU A 40 3.23 8.48 -3.30
CA LEU A 40 4.03 8.18 -4.48
C LEU A 40 3.80 6.73 -4.93
N THR A 41 3.95 6.48 -6.22
CA THR A 41 3.71 5.16 -6.81
C THR A 41 4.91 4.67 -7.61
N ASP A 42 4.97 3.35 -7.82
CA ASP A 42 5.84 2.77 -8.84
C ASP A 42 5.20 2.92 -10.23
N LEU A 43 5.85 2.36 -11.25
CA LEU A 43 5.38 2.45 -12.64
C LEU A 43 4.09 1.66 -12.90
N ALA A 44 3.75 0.74 -12.02
CA ALA A 44 2.50 -0.03 -12.09
C ALA A 44 1.36 0.59 -11.27
N GLY A 45 1.58 1.77 -10.71
CA GLY A 45 0.58 2.48 -9.91
C GLY A 45 0.46 1.98 -8.48
N ASN A 46 1.39 1.15 -7.99
CA ASN A 46 1.37 0.68 -6.61
C ASN A 46 1.87 1.79 -5.68
N THR A 47 1.05 2.17 -4.71
CA THR A 47 1.43 3.12 -3.67
C THR A 47 2.29 2.44 -2.60
N LEU A 48 2.89 3.23 -1.72
CA LEU A 48 3.63 2.70 -0.57
C LEU A 48 2.73 1.80 0.28
N VAL A 49 1.50 2.23 0.56
CA VAL A 49 0.57 1.42 1.37
C VAL A 49 0.17 0.14 0.65
N MET A 50 0.01 0.16 -0.68
CA MET A 50 -0.27 -1.04 -1.47
C MET A 50 0.87 -2.06 -1.34
N LEU A 51 2.12 -1.61 -1.47
CA LEU A 51 3.28 -2.49 -1.38
C LEU A 51 3.45 -3.06 0.03
N ALA A 52 3.29 -2.23 1.06
CA ALA A 52 3.35 -2.70 2.45
C ALA A 52 2.23 -3.70 2.76
N ALA A 53 1.03 -3.46 2.24
CA ALA A 53 -0.12 -4.35 2.44
C ALA A 53 0.09 -5.70 1.74
N TYR A 54 0.49 -5.66 0.48
CA TYR A 54 0.70 -6.87 -0.33
C TYR A 54 1.80 -7.76 0.24
N HIS A 55 2.84 -7.15 0.80
CA HIS A 55 3.97 -7.87 1.39
C HIS A 55 3.81 -8.19 2.88
N GLY A 56 2.64 -7.92 3.46
CA GLY A 56 2.30 -8.39 4.80
C GLY A 56 2.93 -7.60 5.94
N HIS A 57 2.96 -6.26 5.85
CA HIS A 57 3.58 -5.39 6.86
C HIS A 57 2.54 -4.50 7.55
N PRO A 58 1.78 -5.04 8.53
CA PRO A 58 0.69 -4.27 9.15
C PRO A 58 1.16 -3.00 9.87
N SER A 59 2.31 -3.03 10.53
CA SER A 59 2.84 -1.84 11.22
C SER A 59 3.19 -0.72 10.23
N THR A 60 3.76 -1.09 9.08
CA THR A 60 4.08 -0.14 8.02
C THR A 60 2.80 0.47 7.43
N VAL A 61 1.79 -0.37 7.18
CA VAL A 61 0.48 0.09 6.69
C VAL A 61 -0.11 1.09 7.70
N ALA A 62 -0.14 0.75 8.98
CA ALA A 62 -0.69 1.63 10.02
C ALA A 62 0.05 2.98 10.07
N ALA A 63 1.37 2.97 9.96
CA ALA A 63 2.19 4.17 9.99
C ALA A 63 1.92 5.07 8.77
N LEU A 64 1.70 4.50 7.60
CA LEU A 64 1.37 5.24 6.38
C LEU A 64 -0.05 5.81 6.45
N VAL A 65 -0.99 5.04 6.98
CA VAL A 65 -2.38 5.52 7.21
C VAL A 65 -2.38 6.72 8.15
N ALA A 66 -1.60 6.66 9.24
CA ALA A 66 -1.48 7.76 10.19
C ALA A 66 -0.93 9.04 9.53
N ARG A 67 -0.24 8.92 8.41
CA ARG A 67 0.34 10.05 7.67
C ARG A 67 -0.48 10.45 6.43
N GLY A 68 -1.72 10.00 6.36
CA GLY A 68 -2.66 10.44 5.34
C GLY A 68 -2.59 9.67 4.03
N ALA A 69 -2.07 8.45 4.01
CA ALA A 69 -2.05 7.64 2.80
C ALA A 69 -3.47 7.41 2.26
N ASP A 70 -3.60 7.46 0.93
CA ASP A 70 -4.85 7.11 0.24
C ASP A 70 -4.97 5.59 0.21
N ILE A 71 -5.81 5.04 1.08
CA ILE A 71 -5.90 3.59 1.31
C ILE A 71 -6.74 2.85 0.28
N ASP A 72 -7.53 3.57 -0.53
CA ASP A 72 -8.42 2.95 -1.52
C ASP A 72 -7.91 3.11 -2.96
N ARG A 73 -6.74 3.67 -3.14
CA ARG A 73 -6.20 3.89 -4.50
C ARG A 73 -5.80 2.56 -5.14
N ALA A 74 -6.43 2.26 -6.27
CA ALA A 74 -6.11 1.07 -7.05
C ALA A 74 -4.83 1.29 -7.87
N ASN A 75 -4.07 0.20 -8.09
CA ASN A 75 -2.98 0.19 -9.04
C ASN A 75 -3.51 0.06 -10.48
N ASP A 76 -2.61 -0.04 -11.45
CA ASP A 76 -2.98 -0.13 -12.87
C ASP A 76 -3.77 -1.40 -13.22
N ARG A 77 -3.75 -2.41 -12.35
CA ARG A 77 -4.55 -3.64 -12.50
C ARG A 77 -5.91 -3.53 -11.82
N GLY A 78 -6.24 -2.37 -11.25
CA GLY A 78 -7.48 -2.18 -10.50
C GLY A 78 -7.47 -2.74 -9.08
N GLN A 79 -6.32 -3.17 -8.57
CA GLN A 79 -6.21 -3.76 -7.24
C GLN A 79 -5.96 -2.69 -6.19
N THR A 80 -6.81 -2.65 -5.15
CA THR A 80 -6.64 -1.79 -3.99
C THR A 80 -5.75 -2.46 -2.94
N PRO A 81 -5.22 -1.71 -1.97
CA PRO A 81 -4.47 -2.32 -0.86
C PRO A 81 -5.26 -3.41 -0.13
N LEU A 82 -6.54 -3.17 0.14
CA LEU A 82 -7.38 -4.17 0.83
C LEU A 82 -7.57 -5.41 -0.04
N ALA A 83 -7.85 -5.26 -1.33
CA ALA A 83 -7.99 -6.38 -2.25
C ALA A 83 -6.70 -7.21 -2.32
N GLY A 84 -5.55 -6.55 -2.36
CA GLY A 84 -4.25 -7.22 -2.35
C GLY A 84 -4.00 -8.01 -1.08
N ALA A 85 -4.33 -7.42 0.07
CA ALA A 85 -4.20 -8.07 1.37
C ALA A 85 -5.11 -9.31 1.49
N VAL A 86 -6.34 -9.22 1.00
CA VAL A 86 -7.27 -10.35 0.96
C VAL A 86 -6.74 -11.44 0.04
N PHE A 87 -6.28 -11.07 -1.15
CA PHE A 87 -5.70 -12.03 -2.10
C PHE A 87 -4.54 -12.81 -1.49
N LYS A 88 -3.68 -12.12 -0.75
CA LYS A 88 -2.52 -12.72 -0.08
C LYS A 88 -2.86 -13.35 1.27
N ALA A 89 -4.10 -13.22 1.72
CA ALA A 89 -4.57 -13.71 3.03
C ALA A 89 -3.77 -13.12 4.21
N GLU A 90 -3.41 -11.85 4.10
CA GLU A 90 -2.67 -11.11 5.14
C GLU A 90 -3.65 -10.56 6.18
N ALA A 91 -4.07 -11.42 7.13
CA ALA A 91 -5.17 -11.13 8.06
C ALA A 91 -4.94 -9.87 8.90
N GLU A 92 -3.73 -9.66 9.42
CA GLU A 92 -3.42 -8.48 10.23
C GLU A 92 -3.46 -7.19 9.41
N VAL A 93 -2.98 -7.23 8.17
CA VAL A 93 -3.07 -6.08 7.25
C VAL A 93 -4.53 -5.77 6.95
N VAL A 94 -5.34 -6.79 6.66
CA VAL A 94 -6.79 -6.61 6.43
C VAL A 94 -7.42 -5.91 7.63
N ARG A 95 -7.10 -6.36 8.85
CA ARG A 95 -7.64 -5.76 10.07
C ARG A 95 -7.28 -4.28 10.18
N VAL A 96 -6.03 -3.92 9.92
CA VAL A 96 -5.57 -2.52 9.96
C VAL A 96 -6.31 -1.68 8.93
N LEU A 97 -6.44 -2.17 7.70
CA LEU A 97 -7.10 -1.42 6.62
C LEU A 97 -8.60 -1.27 6.87
N VAL A 98 -9.27 -2.33 7.33
CA VAL A 98 -10.71 -2.27 7.66
C VAL A 98 -10.94 -1.27 8.81
N ALA A 99 -10.11 -1.31 9.85
CA ALA A 99 -10.19 -0.36 10.97
C ALA A 99 -9.96 1.08 10.52
N ALA A 100 -9.16 1.29 9.47
CA ALA A 100 -8.90 2.61 8.89
C ALA A 100 -10.00 3.08 7.94
N GLY A 101 -11.03 2.26 7.70
CA GLY A 101 -12.15 2.62 6.84
C GLY A 101 -11.99 2.27 5.36
N ALA A 102 -11.10 1.33 5.02
CA ALA A 102 -10.91 0.92 3.63
C ALA A 102 -12.23 0.41 3.02
N ASP A 103 -12.48 0.79 1.76
CA ASP A 103 -13.71 0.44 1.04
C ASP A 103 -13.56 -0.94 0.39
N ALA A 104 -14.26 -1.93 0.95
CA ALA A 104 -14.22 -3.31 0.45
C ALA A 104 -14.83 -3.46 -0.96
N SER A 105 -15.60 -2.47 -1.42
CA SER A 105 -16.21 -2.46 -2.74
C SER A 105 -15.34 -1.78 -3.80
N ALA A 106 -14.27 -1.10 -3.40
CA ALA A 106 -13.37 -0.42 -4.34
C ALA A 106 -12.47 -1.42 -5.07
N GLY A 107 -12.12 -1.05 -6.30
CA GLY A 107 -11.24 -1.86 -7.12
C GLY A 107 -11.98 -2.83 -8.04
N SER A 108 -11.23 -3.48 -8.92
CA SER A 108 -11.78 -4.42 -9.90
C SER A 108 -10.76 -5.55 -10.19
N PRO A 109 -10.90 -6.73 -9.55
CA PRO A 109 -11.94 -7.06 -8.58
C PRO A 109 -11.75 -6.34 -7.24
N SER A 110 -12.84 -6.08 -6.55
CA SER A 110 -12.82 -5.49 -5.21
C SER A 110 -12.32 -6.48 -4.17
N ALA A 111 -12.01 -5.97 -2.96
CA ALA A 111 -11.68 -6.85 -1.84
C ALA A 111 -12.82 -7.81 -1.52
N LEU A 112 -14.06 -7.32 -1.58
CA LEU A 112 -15.25 -8.16 -1.34
C LEU A 112 -15.35 -9.28 -2.39
N ALA A 113 -15.23 -8.95 -3.68
CA ALA A 113 -15.27 -9.94 -4.75
C ALA A 113 -14.12 -10.96 -4.63
N THR A 114 -12.92 -10.51 -4.27
CA THR A 114 -11.76 -11.37 -4.04
C THR A 114 -12.03 -12.34 -2.89
N ALA A 115 -12.57 -11.83 -1.78
CA ALA A 115 -12.90 -12.65 -0.61
C ALA A 115 -13.96 -13.70 -0.95
N GLN A 116 -14.97 -13.33 -1.71
CA GLN A 116 -16.00 -14.25 -2.17
C GLN A 116 -15.43 -15.35 -3.07
N PHE A 117 -14.58 -14.96 -4.03
CA PHE A 117 -13.97 -15.90 -4.97
C PHE A 117 -13.12 -16.96 -4.28
N PHE A 118 -12.34 -16.54 -3.27
CA PHE A 118 -11.46 -17.45 -2.54
C PHE A 118 -12.06 -18.01 -1.25
N ASN A 119 -13.35 -17.75 -0.99
CA ASN A 119 -14.04 -18.17 0.23
C ASN A 119 -13.35 -17.66 1.50
N LYS A 120 -13.02 -16.36 1.51
CA LYS A 120 -12.27 -15.70 2.59
C LYS A 120 -13.03 -14.51 3.18
N LEU A 121 -14.37 -14.54 3.14
CA LEU A 121 -15.18 -13.42 3.68
C LEU A 121 -14.89 -13.15 5.16
N ASP A 122 -14.44 -14.16 5.90
CA ASP A 122 -14.09 -14.01 7.32
C ASP A 122 -13.02 -12.96 7.54
N LEU A 123 -12.13 -12.74 6.56
CA LEU A 123 -11.07 -11.73 6.67
C LEU A 123 -11.63 -10.31 6.76
N LEU A 124 -12.82 -10.06 6.19
CA LEU A 124 -13.43 -8.73 6.12
C LEU A 124 -14.37 -8.43 7.29
N ARG A 125 -14.51 -9.34 8.23
CA ARG A 125 -15.39 -9.17 9.40
C ARG A 125 -14.72 -8.42 10.54
#